data_28310aff1f3c17c2551e035cbb0d5972
#
_entry.id   28310aff1f3c17c2551e035cbb0d5972
#
_cell.length_a   1.000
_cell.length_b   1.000
_cell.length_c   1.000
_cell.angle_alpha   90.00
_cell.angle_beta   90.00
_cell.angle_gamma   90.00
#
_symmetry.space_group_name_H-M   'P 1'
#
loop_
_entity.id
_entity.type
_entity.pdbx_description
1 polymer ?
#
loop_
_entity_poly.entity_id
_entity_poly.type
_entity_poly.pdbx_seq_one_letter_code
_entity_poly.pdbx_strand_id
1 'polypeptide(L)'
;MMNKLIIKEDTIKEQILDDSISVSFIKKDNIFSVNKIKIDVLKNSKLEIFHDTYEDIKMDIKIYIHDDCKLELTEYKTGTNYKISNLYEVMNNSKLILKKYYKLRAIKEFTVIDLNGINACVNYDFNTICKNFQKYDMNINHNNKNTISNIKNSGLNITDGTLTFNISSFVKADNCKIEDNNLIVNKTLEKCIITPNIFVDNYKVESNICTNITNDENKLVNAFYKKTE
;
A
#
# COMPACT_ATOMS: atom_id res chain seq x y z
N MET A 1 -16.08 10.56 13.25
CA MET A 1 -14.77 10.98 13.82
C MET A 1 -13.67 10.43 12.92
N MET A 2 -12.48 11.04 12.86
CA MET A 2 -11.37 10.51 12.10
C MET A 2 -10.47 9.70 13.03
N ASN A 3 -10.29 8.43 12.73
CA ASN A 3 -9.38 7.57 13.49
C ASN A 3 -7.93 7.93 13.12
N LYS A 4 -7.03 7.89 14.11
CA LYS A 4 -5.64 8.31 13.94
C LYS A 4 -4.69 7.46 14.75
N LEU A 5 -3.56 7.06 14.15
CA LEU A 5 -2.44 6.44 14.82
C LEU A 5 -1.17 7.23 14.54
N ILE A 6 -0.43 7.58 15.58
CA ILE A 6 0.91 8.15 15.46
C ILE A 6 1.91 7.13 16.01
N ILE A 7 2.79 6.68 15.14
CA ILE A 7 3.85 5.71 15.45
C ILE A 7 5.18 6.45 15.33
N LYS A 8 5.99 6.41 16.39
CA LYS A 8 7.38 6.86 16.35
C LYS A 8 8.28 5.69 16.69
N GLU A 9 9.26 5.47 15.87
CA GLU A 9 10.09 4.27 15.91
C GLU A 9 9.21 3.01 15.89
N ASP A 10 9.28 2.18 16.89
CA ASP A 10 8.54 0.94 17.05
C ASP A 10 7.33 1.03 17.99
N THR A 11 6.90 2.24 18.36
CA THR A 11 5.92 2.45 19.43
C THR A 11 4.75 3.34 18.98
N ILE A 12 3.52 2.96 19.31
CA ILE A 12 2.35 3.84 19.17
C ILE A 12 2.43 4.93 20.24
N LYS A 13 2.55 6.18 19.83
CA LYS A 13 2.63 7.36 20.72
C LYS A 13 1.27 8.00 20.97
N GLU A 14 0.40 7.94 19.99
CA GLU A 14 -0.95 8.51 20.07
C GLU A 14 -1.93 7.61 19.34
N GLN A 15 -3.09 7.40 19.92
CA GLN A 15 -4.18 6.62 19.34
C GLN A 15 -5.50 7.34 19.61
N ILE A 16 -6.21 7.70 18.56
CA ILE A 16 -7.57 8.24 18.60
C ILE A 16 -8.42 7.30 17.77
N LEU A 17 -9.32 6.55 18.38
CA LEU A 17 -10.17 5.55 17.73
C LEU A 17 -11.61 5.68 18.20
N ASP A 18 -12.54 5.45 17.29
CA ASP A 18 -13.96 5.25 17.61
C ASP A 18 -14.32 3.74 17.54
N ASP A 19 -15.59 3.41 17.72
CA ASP A 19 -16.09 2.03 17.75
C ASP A 19 -16.15 1.35 16.36
N SER A 20 -15.75 2.03 15.31
CA SER A 20 -15.71 1.49 13.96
C SER A 20 -14.45 0.67 13.65
N ILE A 21 -13.40 0.86 14.45
CA ILE A 21 -12.10 0.22 14.29
C ILE A 21 -11.59 -0.33 15.62
N SER A 22 -11.09 -1.55 15.59
CA SER A 22 -10.31 -2.15 16.69
C SER A 22 -8.84 -2.25 16.28
N VAL A 23 -7.94 -1.82 17.14
CA VAL A 23 -6.48 -1.89 16.91
C VAL A 23 -5.82 -2.67 18.04
N SER A 24 -5.04 -3.66 17.68
CA SER A 24 -4.14 -4.35 18.61
C SER A 24 -2.69 -4.20 18.15
N PHE A 25 -1.82 -3.93 19.10
CA PHE A 25 -0.38 -3.81 18.88
C PHE A 25 0.37 -4.81 19.74
N ILE A 26 1.21 -5.63 19.12
CA ILE A 26 2.06 -6.60 19.79
C ILE A 26 3.50 -6.20 19.55
N LYS A 27 4.14 -5.67 20.58
CA LYS A 27 5.59 -5.45 20.61
C LYS A 27 6.27 -6.75 21.03
N LYS A 28 7.31 -7.14 20.31
CA LYS A 28 8.11 -8.31 20.65
C LYS A 28 9.47 -7.88 21.18
N ASP A 29 9.91 -8.53 22.25
CA ASP A 29 11.03 -8.10 23.10
C ASP A 29 12.43 -8.56 22.67
N ASN A 30 12.60 -9.10 21.46
CA ASN A 30 13.91 -9.54 21.01
C ASN A 30 14.26 -9.06 19.58
N ILE A 31 15.56 -8.97 19.29
CA ILE A 31 16.12 -8.46 18.01
C ILE A 31 15.68 -9.24 16.75
N PHE A 32 15.17 -10.46 16.89
CA PHE A 32 14.66 -11.29 15.78
C PHE A 32 13.16 -11.15 15.59
N SER A 33 12.47 -10.42 16.44
CA SER A 33 11.02 -10.31 16.43
C SER A 33 10.54 -9.11 15.63
N VAL A 34 9.32 -9.22 15.11
CA VAL A 34 8.65 -8.21 14.30
C VAL A 34 7.50 -7.63 15.09
N ASN A 35 7.42 -6.30 15.16
CA ASN A 35 6.25 -5.63 15.73
C ASN A 35 5.03 -5.89 14.85
N LYS A 36 3.87 -6.16 15.45
CA LYS A 36 2.64 -6.47 14.73
C LYS A 36 1.54 -5.49 15.09
N ILE A 37 0.91 -4.95 14.04
CA ILE A 37 -0.31 -4.16 14.15
C ILE A 37 -1.43 -4.96 13.49
N LYS A 38 -2.51 -5.21 14.23
CA LYS A 38 -3.74 -5.77 13.67
C LYS A 38 -4.85 -4.74 13.80
N ILE A 39 -5.58 -4.52 12.71
CA ILE A 39 -6.69 -3.59 12.62
C ILE A 39 -7.91 -4.36 12.09
N ASP A 40 -8.99 -4.37 12.85
CA ASP A 40 -10.28 -4.92 12.44
C ASP A 40 -11.25 -3.75 12.17
N VAL A 41 -11.76 -3.66 10.95
CA VAL A 41 -12.70 -2.61 10.51
C VAL A 41 -14.11 -3.16 10.60
N LEU A 42 -14.87 -2.69 11.59
CA LEU A 42 -16.20 -3.19 11.95
C LEU A 42 -17.35 -2.39 11.33
N LYS A 43 -17.08 -1.15 10.92
CA LYS A 43 -18.01 -0.23 10.27
C LYS A 43 -17.24 0.64 9.26
N ASN A 44 -17.97 1.40 8.42
CA ASN A 44 -17.34 2.37 7.53
C ASN A 44 -16.45 3.36 8.29
N SER A 45 -15.18 3.42 7.92
CA SER A 45 -14.16 4.12 8.71
C SER A 45 -13.18 4.89 7.85
N LYS A 46 -12.60 5.93 8.47
CA LYS A 46 -11.41 6.62 7.97
C LYS A 46 -10.31 6.50 9.01
N LEU A 47 -9.11 6.16 8.56
CA LEU A 47 -7.93 6.02 9.42
C LEU A 47 -6.74 6.72 8.80
N GLU A 48 -6.03 7.50 9.60
CA GLU A 48 -4.72 8.04 9.26
C GLU A 48 -3.64 7.40 10.11
N ILE A 49 -2.56 6.95 9.47
CA ILE A 49 -1.37 6.41 10.13
C ILE A 49 -0.18 7.28 9.77
N PHE A 50 0.43 7.88 10.78
CA PHE A 50 1.69 8.61 10.68
C PHE A 50 2.79 7.77 11.31
N HIS A 51 3.81 7.43 10.53
CA HIS A 51 4.94 6.68 11.02
C HIS A 51 6.24 7.39 10.66
N ASP A 52 6.99 7.76 11.68
CA ASP A 52 8.30 8.37 11.56
C ASP A 52 9.35 7.57 12.31
N THR A 53 10.51 7.33 11.70
CA THR A 53 11.61 6.61 12.34
C THR A 53 12.99 7.08 11.90
N TYR A 54 13.93 7.05 12.82
CA TYR A 54 15.35 7.23 12.58
C TYR A 54 16.15 5.93 12.73
N GLU A 55 15.48 4.84 13.08
CA GLU A 55 16.04 3.50 13.29
C GLU A 55 15.58 2.52 12.20
N ASP A 56 16.19 1.35 12.16
CA ASP A 56 15.77 0.25 11.29
C ASP A 56 14.54 -0.44 11.86
N ILE A 57 13.42 -0.34 11.17
CA ILE A 57 12.13 -0.89 11.62
C ILE A 57 11.73 -2.12 10.83
N LYS A 58 11.29 -3.14 11.57
CA LYS A 58 10.59 -4.31 11.02
C LYS A 58 9.18 -4.35 11.56
N MET A 59 8.18 -4.44 10.67
CA MET A 59 6.77 -4.38 11.07
C MET A 59 5.88 -5.24 10.16
N ASP A 60 4.95 -5.97 10.78
CA ASP A 60 3.84 -6.63 10.09
C ASP A 60 2.54 -5.87 10.40
N ILE A 61 1.80 -5.51 9.36
CA ILE A 61 0.51 -4.84 9.49
C ILE A 61 -0.55 -5.74 8.85
N LYS A 62 -1.56 -6.12 9.63
CA LYS A 62 -2.71 -6.86 9.14
C LYS A 62 -3.97 -6.03 9.32
N ILE A 63 -4.73 -5.83 8.23
CA ILE A 63 -6.01 -5.14 8.24
C ILE A 63 -7.08 -6.07 7.70
N TYR A 64 -8.12 -6.26 8.47
CA TYR A 64 -9.29 -7.04 8.10
C TYR A 64 -10.51 -6.12 7.96
N ILE A 65 -11.12 -6.10 6.79
CA ILE A 65 -12.30 -5.28 6.50
C ILE A 65 -13.50 -6.22 6.39
N HIS A 66 -14.38 -6.15 7.38
CA HIS A 66 -15.56 -6.99 7.47
C HIS A 66 -16.56 -6.72 6.32
N ASP A 67 -17.53 -7.62 6.15
CA ASP A 67 -18.56 -7.52 5.12
C ASP A 67 -19.28 -6.16 5.17
N ASP A 68 -19.64 -5.63 4.00
CA ASP A 68 -20.36 -4.36 3.81
C ASP A 68 -19.67 -3.13 4.41
N CYS A 69 -18.34 -3.22 4.68
CA CYS A 69 -17.55 -2.15 5.28
C CYS A 69 -16.65 -1.43 4.26
N LYS A 70 -16.40 -0.16 4.52
CA LYS A 70 -15.45 0.66 3.76
C LYS A 70 -14.38 1.21 4.69
N LEU A 71 -13.09 1.02 4.32
CA LEU A 71 -11.97 1.70 4.94
C LEU A 71 -11.36 2.71 3.97
N GLU A 72 -11.25 3.97 4.39
CA GLU A 72 -10.36 4.96 3.78
C GLU A 72 -9.11 5.10 4.65
N LEU A 73 -8.01 4.49 4.22
CA LEU A 73 -6.73 4.51 4.93
C LEU A 73 -5.76 5.46 4.24
N THR A 74 -5.18 6.38 5.00
CA THR A 74 -4.06 7.20 4.54
C THR A 74 -2.84 6.95 5.40
N GLU A 75 -1.74 6.55 4.77
CA GLU A 75 -0.46 6.30 5.43
C GLU A 75 0.59 7.32 5.03
N TYR A 76 1.24 7.89 6.03
CA TYR A 76 2.41 8.77 5.87
C TYR A 76 3.61 8.10 6.52
N LYS A 77 4.68 7.85 5.75
CA LYS A 77 5.94 7.32 6.30
C LYS A 77 7.10 8.22 5.96
N THR A 78 7.87 8.56 6.99
CA THR A 78 9.12 9.32 6.87
C THR A 78 10.26 8.62 7.60
N GLY A 79 11.50 8.97 7.26
CA GLY A 79 12.67 8.49 8.01
C GLY A 79 13.63 7.59 7.23
N THR A 80 14.25 6.63 7.94
CA THR A 80 15.41 5.90 7.42
C THR A 80 15.04 4.60 6.73
N ASN A 81 15.08 3.48 7.45
CA ASN A 81 14.99 2.15 6.84
C ASN A 81 13.77 1.38 7.36
N TYR A 82 13.02 0.83 6.42
CA TYR A 82 11.85 0.01 6.75
C TYR A 82 11.93 -1.37 6.09
N LYS A 83 11.52 -2.38 6.83
CA LYS A 83 11.13 -3.68 6.30
C LYS A 83 9.71 -3.98 6.76
N ILE A 84 8.76 -3.90 5.83
CA ILE A 84 7.33 -3.99 6.15
C ILE A 84 6.69 -5.13 5.39
N SER A 85 5.80 -5.85 6.08
CA SER A 85 4.85 -6.78 5.48
C SER A 85 3.43 -6.30 5.78
N ASN A 86 2.63 -6.10 4.74
CA ASN A 86 1.23 -5.71 4.86
C ASN A 86 0.34 -6.83 4.33
N LEU A 87 -0.73 -7.12 5.05
CA LEU A 87 -1.82 -7.99 4.61
C LEU A 87 -3.15 -7.26 4.78
N TYR A 88 -3.86 -7.07 3.68
CA TYR A 88 -5.20 -6.49 3.65
C TYR A 88 -6.20 -7.56 3.19
N GLU A 89 -7.16 -7.91 4.03
CA GLU A 89 -8.24 -8.84 3.71
C GLU A 89 -9.54 -8.07 3.54
N VAL A 90 -10.13 -8.12 2.33
CA VAL A 90 -11.34 -7.37 1.97
C VAL A 90 -12.47 -8.37 1.71
N MET A 91 -13.51 -8.27 2.51
CA MET A 91 -14.63 -9.23 2.52
C MET A 91 -15.78 -8.80 1.61
N ASN A 92 -16.96 -9.46 1.70
CA ASN A 92 -18.07 -9.26 0.77
C ASN A 92 -18.56 -7.81 0.75
N ASN A 93 -18.82 -7.28 -0.46
CA ASN A 93 -19.30 -5.92 -0.72
C ASN A 93 -18.45 -4.82 -0.07
N SER A 94 -17.21 -5.11 0.26
CA SER A 94 -16.36 -4.21 1.03
C SER A 94 -15.34 -3.49 0.16
N LYS A 95 -14.89 -2.34 0.64
CA LYS A 95 -13.99 -1.47 -0.11
C LYS A 95 -12.83 -0.97 0.73
N LEU A 96 -11.61 -1.19 0.22
CA LEU A 96 -10.39 -0.53 0.69
C LEU A 96 -10.05 0.64 -0.24
N ILE A 97 -9.95 1.86 0.31
CA ILE A 97 -9.33 3.00 -0.35
C ILE A 97 -8.05 3.31 0.40
N LEU A 98 -6.92 3.00 -0.21
CA LEU A 98 -5.60 3.11 0.42
C LEU A 98 -4.78 4.17 -0.29
N LYS A 99 -4.32 5.17 0.46
CA LYS A 99 -3.42 6.22 -0.01
C LYS A 99 -2.14 6.16 0.80
N LYS A 100 -0.99 6.07 0.13
CA LYS A 100 0.32 6.03 0.78
C LYS A 100 1.20 7.15 0.27
N TYR A 101 1.86 7.84 1.20
CA TYR A 101 2.79 8.94 0.93
C TYR A 101 4.09 8.69 1.68
N TYR A 102 5.13 8.29 0.96
CA TYR A 102 6.39 7.89 1.55
C TYR A 102 7.53 8.82 1.14
N LYS A 103 8.28 9.26 2.13
CA LYS A 103 9.53 10.01 1.95
C LYS A 103 10.62 9.34 2.77
N LEU A 104 11.21 8.29 2.22
CA LEU A 104 12.07 7.37 2.93
C LEU A 104 13.46 7.31 2.30
N ARG A 105 14.46 6.98 3.11
CA ARG A 105 15.79 6.66 2.62
C ARG A 105 15.81 5.29 1.94
N ALA A 106 15.39 4.25 2.65
CA ALA A 106 15.31 2.91 2.11
C ALA A 106 14.09 2.14 2.66
N ILE A 107 13.54 1.27 1.82
CA ILE A 107 12.45 0.37 2.23
C ILE A 107 12.46 -0.91 1.40
N LYS A 108 12.09 -2.02 2.06
CA LYS A 108 11.56 -3.22 1.42
C LYS A 108 10.15 -3.43 1.95
N GLU A 109 9.16 -3.23 1.11
CA GLU A 109 7.76 -3.49 1.46
C GLU A 109 7.22 -4.65 0.63
N PHE A 110 6.60 -5.60 1.32
CA PHE A 110 5.82 -6.66 0.71
C PHE A 110 4.35 -6.48 1.11
N THR A 111 3.48 -6.31 0.13
CA THR A 111 2.05 -6.08 0.34
C THR A 111 1.25 -7.20 -0.31
N VAL A 112 0.35 -7.80 0.45
CA VAL A 112 -0.68 -8.73 -0.04
C VAL A 112 -2.04 -8.07 0.15
N ILE A 113 -2.86 -8.09 -0.91
CA ILE A 113 -4.25 -7.64 -0.88
C ILE A 113 -5.11 -8.82 -1.32
N ASP A 114 -5.84 -9.40 -0.37
CA ASP A 114 -6.75 -10.51 -0.60
C ASP A 114 -8.19 -9.99 -0.76
N LEU A 115 -8.71 -10.02 -1.98
CA LEU A 115 -10.10 -9.72 -2.30
C LEU A 115 -10.92 -11.00 -2.13
N ASN A 116 -11.23 -11.34 -0.86
CA ASN A 116 -11.84 -12.60 -0.46
C ASN A 116 -13.36 -12.63 -0.62
N GLY A 117 -14.00 -11.46 -0.63
CA GLY A 117 -15.45 -11.36 -0.75
C GLY A 117 -15.94 -11.14 -2.18
N ILE A 118 -17.19 -11.51 -2.45
CA ILE A 118 -17.90 -11.12 -3.68
C ILE A 118 -18.01 -9.59 -3.70
N ASN A 119 -17.78 -8.95 -4.85
CA ASN A 119 -17.76 -7.51 -5.04
C ASN A 119 -16.71 -6.76 -4.18
N ALA A 120 -15.72 -7.45 -3.64
CA ALA A 120 -14.63 -6.78 -2.91
C ALA A 120 -13.82 -5.87 -3.85
N CYS A 121 -13.47 -4.68 -3.36
CA CYS A 121 -12.83 -3.67 -4.17
C CYS A 121 -11.64 -3.02 -3.44
N VAL A 122 -10.54 -2.80 -4.17
CA VAL A 122 -9.43 -1.98 -3.71
C VAL A 122 -9.15 -0.82 -4.68
N ASN A 123 -8.99 0.38 -4.13
CA ASN A 123 -8.41 1.52 -4.80
C ASN A 123 -7.12 1.88 -4.06
N TYR A 124 -5.98 1.70 -4.70
CA TYR A 124 -4.65 1.92 -4.15
C TYR A 124 -3.96 3.08 -4.88
N ASP A 125 -3.60 4.13 -4.16
CA ASP A 125 -2.85 5.28 -4.67
C ASP A 125 -1.56 5.46 -3.85
N PHE A 126 -0.44 5.09 -4.44
CA PHE A 126 0.86 5.13 -3.80
C PHE A 126 1.77 6.15 -4.42
N ASN A 127 2.39 6.97 -3.57
CA ASN A 127 3.31 8.01 -3.97
C ASN A 127 4.59 7.94 -3.12
N THR A 128 5.76 7.85 -3.75
CA THR A 128 7.03 7.78 -3.04
C THR A 128 8.11 8.66 -3.64
N ILE A 129 8.95 9.23 -2.76
CA ILE A 129 10.20 9.90 -3.13
C ILE A 129 11.35 8.99 -2.69
N CYS A 130 12.09 8.48 -3.68
CA CYS A 130 13.22 7.59 -3.47
C CYS A 130 14.50 8.38 -3.26
N LYS A 131 15.22 8.09 -2.16
CA LYS A 131 16.51 8.69 -1.84
C LYS A 131 17.70 7.73 -1.87
N ASN A 132 17.42 6.41 -1.82
CA ASN A 132 18.44 5.38 -1.90
C ASN A 132 17.83 4.10 -2.50
N PHE A 133 17.55 3.06 -1.70
CA PHE A 133 17.00 1.81 -2.19
C PHE A 133 15.55 1.65 -1.75
N GLN A 134 14.63 1.57 -2.73
CA GLN A 134 13.21 1.32 -2.43
C GLN A 134 12.68 0.21 -3.33
N LYS A 135 12.16 -0.84 -2.70
CA LYS A 135 11.55 -1.98 -3.37
C LYS A 135 10.16 -2.25 -2.79
N TYR A 136 9.18 -2.30 -3.67
CA TYR A 136 7.78 -2.56 -3.36
C TYR A 136 7.32 -3.77 -4.16
N ASP A 137 7.07 -4.87 -3.44
CA ASP A 137 6.52 -6.10 -4.00
C ASP A 137 5.04 -6.17 -3.56
N MET A 138 4.12 -6.29 -4.52
CA MET A 138 2.69 -6.34 -4.27
C MET A 138 2.04 -7.54 -4.95
N ASN A 139 1.28 -8.31 -4.19
CA ASN A 139 0.41 -9.37 -4.68
C ASN A 139 -1.05 -9.01 -4.43
N ILE A 140 -1.89 -9.09 -5.46
CA ILE A 140 -3.32 -8.85 -5.37
C ILE A 140 -4.02 -10.13 -5.77
N ASN A 141 -4.73 -10.75 -4.83
CA ASN A 141 -5.45 -11.99 -5.04
C ASN A 141 -6.96 -11.72 -5.23
N HIS A 142 -7.43 -11.92 -6.44
CA HIS A 142 -8.85 -11.90 -6.80
C HIS A 142 -9.45 -13.28 -6.50
N ASN A 143 -9.79 -13.54 -5.23
CA ASN A 143 -10.20 -14.85 -4.75
C ASN A 143 -11.71 -15.12 -4.97
N ASN A 144 -12.51 -14.10 -5.32
CA ASN A 144 -13.95 -14.23 -5.51
C ASN A 144 -14.45 -13.39 -6.69
N LYS A 145 -15.71 -13.62 -7.10
CA LYS A 145 -16.35 -13.00 -8.27
C LYS A 145 -16.55 -11.50 -8.12
N ASN A 146 -16.54 -10.80 -9.26
CA ASN A 146 -16.81 -9.37 -9.38
C ASN A 146 -15.83 -8.50 -8.57
N THR A 147 -14.64 -8.99 -8.29
CA THR A 147 -13.65 -8.22 -7.54
C THR A 147 -12.92 -7.20 -8.42
N ILE A 148 -12.59 -6.05 -7.84
CA ILE A 148 -12.01 -4.92 -8.58
C ILE A 148 -10.73 -4.45 -7.88
N SER A 149 -9.65 -4.32 -8.64
CA SER A 149 -8.43 -3.64 -8.20
C SER A 149 -8.07 -2.49 -9.13
N ASN A 150 -7.97 -1.29 -8.56
CA ASN A 150 -7.48 -0.09 -9.23
C ASN A 150 -6.20 0.34 -8.52
N ILE A 151 -5.06 0.12 -9.16
CA ILE A 151 -3.73 0.36 -8.60
C ILE A 151 -3.09 1.52 -9.32
N LYS A 152 -2.57 2.47 -8.57
CA LYS A 152 -1.77 3.58 -9.07
C LYS A 152 -0.52 3.74 -8.24
N ASN A 153 0.64 3.50 -8.84
CA ASN A 153 1.94 3.71 -8.24
C ASN A 153 2.66 4.88 -8.92
N SER A 154 3.15 5.81 -8.13
CA SER A 154 3.91 6.96 -8.60
C SER A 154 5.20 7.11 -7.78
N GLY A 155 6.34 7.11 -8.45
CA GLY A 155 7.64 7.22 -7.84
C GLY A 155 8.50 8.33 -8.43
N LEU A 156 9.19 9.07 -7.57
CA LEU A 156 10.20 10.05 -7.95
C LEU A 156 11.57 9.60 -7.43
N ASN A 157 12.50 9.29 -8.34
CA ASN A 157 13.88 9.00 -8.02
C ASN A 157 14.77 10.21 -8.33
N ILE A 158 15.29 10.87 -7.27
CA ILE A 158 16.01 12.14 -7.37
C ILE A 158 17.49 12.04 -6.99
N THR A 159 17.90 10.90 -6.44
CA THR A 159 19.29 10.64 -6.01
C THR A 159 19.76 9.31 -6.59
N ASP A 160 21.00 8.93 -6.38
CA ASP A 160 21.61 7.68 -6.87
C ASP A 160 21.03 6.44 -6.20
N GLY A 161 19.71 6.36 -6.19
CA GLY A 161 18.94 5.27 -5.60
C GLY A 161 18.21 4.43 -6.65
N THR A 162 17.86 3.20 -6.28
CA THR A 162 17.08 2.30 -7.12
C THR A 162 15.63 2.25 -6.63
N LEU A 163 14.68 2.39 -7.55
CA LEU A 163 13.26 2.29 -7.26
C LEU A 163 12.64 1.14 -8.07
N THR A 164 12.01 0.20 -7.37
CA THR A 164 11.38 -0.96 -7.99
C THR A 164 9.93 -1.11 -7.55
N PHE A 165 9.03 -1.27 -8.53
CA PHE A 165 7.64 -1.69 -8.35
C PHE A 165 7.43 -3.04 -9.02
N ASN A 166 7.15 -4.09 -8.25
CA ASN A 166 6.74 -5.40 -8.74
C ASN A 166 5.29 -5.63 -8.31
N ILE A 167 4.38 -5.72 -9.27
CA ILE A 167 2.95 -5.89 -9.01
C ILE A 167 2.49 -7.17 -9.68
N SER A 168 1.84 -8.05 -8.92
CA SER A 168 1.32 -9.30 -9.44
C SER A 168 -0.15 -9.46 -9.03
N SER A 169 -1.03 -9.62 -10.02
CA SER A 169 -2.44 -9.91 -9.81
C SER A 169 -2.72 -11.37 -10.14
N PHE A 170 -3.32 -12.09 -9.20
CA PHE A 170 -3.70 -13.50 -9.32
C PHE A 170 -5.22 -13.60 -9.36
N VAL A 171 -5.76 -14.09 -10.48
CA VAL A 171 -7.21 -14.20 -10.66
C VAL A 171 -7.67 -15.64 -10.53
N LYS A 172 -8.57 -15.87 -9.59
CA LYS A 172 -9.11 -17.20 -9.24
C LYS A 172 -10.64 -17.25 -9.34
N ALA A 173 -11.26 -16.24 -9.95
CA ALA A 173 -12.72 -16.17 -10.12
C ALA A 173 -13.12 -15.31 -11.31
N ASP A 174 -14.39 -15.43 -11.75
CA ASP A 174 -14.93 -14.72 -12.91
C ASP A 174 -15.29 -13.25 -12.64
N ASN A 175 -15.37 -12.48 -13.72
CA ASN A 175 -15.80 -11.08 -13.76
C ASN A 175 -14.94 -10.15 -12.91
N CYS A 176 -13.64 -10.42 -12.83
CA CYS A 176 -12.69 -9.56 -12.15
C CYS A 176 -12.24 -8.41 -13.05
N LYS A 177 -11.98 -7.24 -12.45
CA LYS A 177 -11.45 -6.08 -13.15
C LYS A 177 -10.14 -5.62 -12.51
N ILE A 178 -9.13 -5.39 -13.37
CA ILE A 178 -7.79 -4.98 -12.97
C ILE A 178 -7.42 -3.72 -13.76
N GLU A 179 -7.14 -2.63 -13.05
CA GLU A 179 -6.50 -1.44 -13.58
C GLU A 179 -5.18 -1.21 -12.84
N ASP A 180 -4.06 -1.19 -13.55
CA ASP A 180 -2.73 -1.03 -12.96
C ASP A 180 -1.96 0.05 -13.73
N ASN A 181 -1.73 1.19 -13.07
CA ASN A 181 -1.06 2.36 -13.63
C ASN A 181 0.20 2.66 -12.83
N ASN A 182 1.36 2.55 -13.46
CA ASN A 182 2.65 2.72 -12.81
C ASN A 182 3.48 3.79 -13.51
N LEU A 183 3.98 4.74 -12.74
CA LEU A 183 4.82 5.82 -13.21
C LEU A 183 6.06 5.97 -12.33
N ILE A 184 7.24 5.95 -12.91
CA ILE A 184 8.47 6.40 -12.25
C ILE A 184 9.06 7.57 -13.03
N VAL A 185 9.28 8.69 -12.35
CA VAL A 185 10.15 9.75 -12.84
C VAL A 185 11.54 9.52 -12.28
N ASN A 186 12.48 9.23 -13.18
CA ASN A 186 13.88 8.94 -12.84
C ASN A 186 14.77 10.10 -13.29
N LYS A 187 15.37 10.80 -12.32
CA LYS A 187 16.29 11.93 -12.54
C LYS A 187 17.75 11.53 -12.46
N THR A 188 18.04 10.25 -12.33
CA THR A 188 19.39 9.71 -12.14
C THR A 188 19.74 8.74 -13.25
N LEU A 189 20.98 8.28 -13.25
CA LEU A 189 21.45 7.21 -14.15
C LEU A 189 21.16 5.82 -13.58
N GLU A 190 20.70 5.73 -12.33
CA GLU A 190 20.44 4.48 -11.64
C GLU A 190 19.18 3.77 -12.19
N LYS A 191 19.17 2.47 -12.06
CA LYS A 191 18.14 1.63 -12.62
C LYS A 191 16.82 1.71 -11.84
N CYS A 192 15.74 2.09 -12.53
CA CYS A 192 14.37 1.94 -12.05
C CYS A 192 13.68 0.79 -12.77
N ILE A 193 12.81 0.06 -12.06
CA ILE A 193 12.13 -1.13 -12.58
C ILE A 193 10.65 -1.06 -12.26
N ILE A 194 9.82 -1.37 -13.26
CA ILE A 194 8.38 -1.65 -13.08
C ILE A 194 8.10 -3.00 -13.72
N THR A 195 7.54 -3.94 -12.96
CA THR A 195 7.22 -5.28 -13.43
C THR A 195 5.78 -5.63 -13.06
N PRO A 196 4.80 -5.30 -13.91
CA PRO A 196 3.43 -5.74 -13.72
C PRO A 196 3.23 -7.14 -14.28
N ASN A 197 2.49 -7.99 -13.56
CA ASN A 197 2.12 -9.34 -14.00
C ASN A 197 0.65 -9.60 -13.70
N ILE A 198 -0.02 -10.33 -14.60
CA ILE A 198 -1.36 -10.88 -14.35
C ILE A 198 -1.31 -12.38 -14.62
N PHE A 199 -1.75 -13.16 -13.63
CA PHE A 199 -1.87 -14.60 -13.70
C PHE A 199 -3.36 -14.98 -13.68
N VAL A 200 -3.84 -15.51 -14.79
CA VAL A 200 -5.23 -15.92 -14.98
C VAL A 200 -5.27 -17.32 -15.54
N ASP A 201 -6.03 -18.21 -14.93
CA ASP A 201 -6.31 -19.52 -15.52
C ASP A 201 -7.44 -19.41 -16.57
N ASN A 202 -8.65 -19.91 -16.30
CA ASN A 202 -9.75 -19.96 -17.26
C ASN A 202 -10.90 -19.00 -16.93
N TYR A 203 -10.58 -17.85 -16.30
CA TYR A 203 -11.59 -16.89 -15.82
C TYR A 203 -11.80 -15.71 -16.76
N LYS A 204 -12.98 -15.10 -16.72
CA LYS A 204 -13.26 -13.85 -17.43
C LYS A 204 -12.69 -12.67 -16.64
N VAL A 205 -11.77 -11.94 -17.27
CA VAL A 205 -11.07 -10.80 -16.69
C VAL A 205 -11.05 -9.63 -17.65
N GLU A 206 -11.34 -8.45 -17.14
CA GLU A 206 -11.07 -7.18 -17.81
C GLU A 206 -9.80 -6.59 -17.20
N SER A 207 -8.78 -6.32 -18.02
CA SER A 207 -7.52 -5.77 -17.51
C SER A 207 -6.98 -4.65 -18.39
N ASN A 208 -6.44 -3.61 -17.72
CA ASN A 208 -5.72 -2.52 -18.35
C ASN A 208 -4.45 -2.23 -17.54
N ILE A 209 -3.29 -2.35 -18.19
CA ILE A 209 -1.99 -2.08 -17.57
C ILE A 209 -1.28 -0.98 -18.34
N CYS A 210 -0.86 0.05 -17.60
CA CYS A 210 -0.04 1.13 -18.13
C CYS A 210 1.23 1.30 -17.28
N THR A 211 2.40 1.27 -17.92
CA THR A 211 3.68 1.49 -17.24
C THR A 211 4.49 2.55 -17.98
N ASN A 212 5.14 3.44 -17.22
CA ASN A 212 5.98 4.48 -17.79
C ASN A 212 7.15 4.81 -16.85
N ILE A 213 8.36 4.82 -17.42
CA ILE A 213 9.55 5.36 -16.76
C ILE A 213 10.02 6.54 -17.63
N THR A 214 10.13 7.71 -17.05
CA THR A 214 10.44 8.95 -17.75
C THR A 214 11.37 9.85 -16.93
N ASN A 215 11.99 10.82 -17.56
CA ASN A 215 12.73 11.91 -16.89
C ASN A 215 11.90 13.22 -16.81
N ASP A 216 10.68 13.23 -17.30
CA ASP A 216 9.78 14.39 -17.30
C ASP A 216 9.04 14.54 -15.97
N GLU A 217 9.44 15.55 -15.18
CA GLU A 217 8.82 15.85 -13.87
C GLU A 217 7.36 16.32 -13.98
N ASN A 218 6.99 16.95 -15.08
CA ASN A 218 5.64 17.48 -15.25
C ASN A 218 4.55 16.39 -15.11
N LYS A 219 4.92 15.14 -15.38
CA LYS A 219 4.01 13.99 -15.18
C LYS A 219 3.69 13.68 -13.73
N LEU A 220 4.56 14.10 -12.78
CA LEU A 220 4.35 13.90 -11.33
C LEU A 220 3.77 15.10 -10.60
N VAL A 221 3.89 16.31 -11.15
CA VAL A 221 3.50 17.58 -10.50
C VAL A 221 2.06 17.51 -9.95
N ASN A 222 1.16 16.83 -10.63
CA ASN A 222 -0.21 16.65 -10.17
C ASN A 222 -0.37 15.64 -9.01
N ALA A 223 0.59 14.75 -8.77
CA ALA A 223 0.50 13.73 -7.72
C ALA A 223 1.09 14.19 -6.38
N PHE A 224 2.21 14.95 -6.41
CA PHE A 224 2.95 15.33 -5.21
C PHE A 224 2.66 16.75 -4.71
N TYR A 225 2.30 17.70 -5.58
CA TYR A 225 2.17 19.12 -5.21
C TYR A 225 0.75 19.57 -4.83
N LYS A 226 -0.29 18.80 -5.11
CA LYS A 226 -1.68 19.15 -4.74
C LYS A 226 -2.03 18.99 -3.27
N LYS A 227 -1.09 18.65 -2.39
CA LYS A 227 -1.38 18.33 -0.96
C LYS A 227 -0.44 18.99 0.05
N THR A 228 0.26 20.02 -0.33
CA THR A 228 1.05 20.87 0.59
C THR A 228 0.38 22.24 0.85
N GLU A 229 -0.86 22.42 0.43
CA GLU A 229 -1.71 23.55 0.81
C GLU A 229 -2.77 23.14 1.83
#